data_0adaaa401bcc9f039cd8d424aac41b2a
#
_entry.id   0adaaa401bcc9f039cd8d424aac41b2a
#
_cell.length_a   1.000
_cell.length_b   1.000
_cell.length_c   1.000
_cell.angle_alpha   90.00
_cell.angle_beta   90.00
_cell.angle_gamma   90.00
#
_symmetry.space_group_name_H-M   'P 1'
#
loop_
_entity.id
_entity.type
_entity.pdbx_description
1 polymer ?
#
loop_
_entity_poly.entity_id
_entity_poly.type
_entity_poly.pdbx_seq_one_letter_code
_entity_poly.pdbx_strand_id
1 'polypeptide(L)'
;MRRRLAALAAFSVIFAANNASAASEDPVGDLITSVMTGMLPGSPGWNVKATLYHAGAKGVGALDSLGCKVVAMRTAAIDPKLISKRSVLFIKETVGMKMPDGSVHDGYWYASDVGGAIKGKRIDLYTGSGAGSMKPAKALSLASLTAVKVGEFKGCPPS
;
A
#
# COMPACT_ATOMS: atom_id res chain seq x y z
N MET A 1 -3.38 68.58 35.89
CA MET A 1 -2.58 67.33 36.05
C MET A 1 -3.22 66.26 35.15
N ARG A 2 -2.60 65.95 33.99
CA ARG A 2 -3.10 64.94 33.04
C ARG A 2 -2.09 63.78 33.04
N ARG A 3 -2.48 62.66 33.61
CA ARG A 3 -1.66 61.40 33.56
C ARG A 3 -1.95 60.69 32.23
N ARG A 4 -0.92 60.51 31.40
CA ARG A 4 -1.00 59.70 30.21
C ARG A 4 -0.65 58.24 30.59
N LEU A 5 -1.61 57.31 30.37
CA LEU A 5 -1.38 55.88 30.44
C LEU A 5 -0.75 55.44 29.12
N ALA A 6 0.42 54.82 29.17
CA ALA A 6 1.08 54.15 28.05
C ALA A 6 0.55 52.70 28.02
N ALA A 7 -0.08 52.31 26.92
CA ALA A 7 -0.46 50.95 26.66
C ALA A 7 0.74 50.17 26.08
N LEU A 8 1.23 49.17 26.79
CA LEU A 8 2.18 48.18 26.24
C LEU A 8 1.39 47.17 25.39
N ALA A 9 1.67 47.15 24.09
CA ALA A 9 1.19 46.10 23.21
C ALA A 9 2.20 44.93 23.31
N ALA A 10 1.72 43.80 23.86
CA ALA A 10 2.48 42.53 23.85
C ALA A 10 2.35 41.87 22.48
N PHE A 11 3.42 41.79 21.73
CA PHE A 11 3.52 41.03 20.50
C PHE A 11 3.72 39.56 20.85
N SER A 12 2.66 38.74 20.70
CA SER A 12 2.78 37.27 20.78
C SER A 12 3.33 36.73 19.47
N VAL A 13 4.57 36.29 19.48
CA VAL A 13 5.17 35.57 18.37
C VAL A 13 4.67 34.13 18.43
N ILE A 14 3.79 33.76 17.49
CA ILE A 14 3.35 32.39 17.30
C ILE A 14 4.47 31.66 16.54
N PHE A 15 5.19 30.80 17.26
CA PHE A 15 6.10 29.83 16.62
C PHE A 15 5.25 28.75 15.93
N ALA A 16 5.14 28.83 14.62
CA ALA A 16 4.67 27.69 13.81
C ALA A 16 5.74 26.59 13.88
N ALA A 17 5.45 25.52 14.61
CA ALA A 17 6.28 24.32 14.57
C ALA A 17 6.12 23.67 13.19
N ASN A 18 7.09 23.88 12.31
CA ASN A 18 7.24 23.10 11.11
C ASN A 18 7.61 21.67 11.53
N ASN A 19 6.66 20.73 11.42
CA ASN A 19 6.95 19.31 11.45
C ASN A 19 7.72 18.95 10.18
N ALA A 20 9.00 19.28 10.14
CA ALA A 20 9.94 18.66 9.23
C ALA A 20 10.00 17.19 9.63
N SER A 21 9.54 16.27 8.76
CA SER A 21 9.84 14.86 8.87
C SER A 21 11.34 14.73 9.06
N ALA A 22 11.75 14.22 10.22
CA ALA A 22 13.16 13.95 10.49
C ALA A 22 13.62 12.95 9.40
N ALA A 23 14.53 13.41 8.55
CA ALA A 23 15.32 12.51 7.73
C ALA A 23 16.05 11.57 8.70
N SER A 24 16.08 10.27 8.41
CA SER A 24 16.72 9.27 9.26
C SER A 24 18.18 9.70 9.50
N GLU A 25 18.65 9.51 10.72
CA GLU A 25 20.02 9.86 11.10
C GLU A 25 21.07 8.88 10.53
N ASP A 26 20.63 7.80 9.85
CA ASP A 26 21.49 6.80 9.20
C ASP A 26 21.18 6.64 7.70
N PRO A 27 21.66 7.57 6.85
CA PRO A 27 21.43 7.49 5.41
C PRO A 27 22.08 6.27 4.75
N VAL A 28 23.09 5.66 5.36
CA VAL A 28 23.75 4.45 4.83
C VAL A 28 22.90 3.21 5.15
N GLY A 29 22.37 3.10 6.36
CA GLY A 29 21.44 2.04 6.74
C GLY A 29 20.16 2.07 5.91
N ASP A 30 19.62 3.25 5.65
CA ASP A 30 18.45 3.43 4.79
C ASP A 30 18.73 3.03 3.34
N LEU A 31 19.90 3.38 2.80
CA LEU A 31 20.32 2.98 1.47
C LEU A 31 20.49 1.46 1.37
N ILE A 32 21.14 0.83 2.33
CA ILE A 32 21.32 -0.62 2.38
C ILE A 32 19.95 -1.30 2.48
N THR A 33 19.07 -0.83 3.34
CA THR A 33 17.70 -1.36 3.47
C THR A 33 16.92 -1.18 2.18
N SER A 34 17.05 -0.05 1.49
CA SER A 34 16.36 0.20 0.22
C SER A 34 16.87 -0.70 -0.90
N VAL A 35 18.18 -0.95 -0.97
CA VAL A 35 18.77 -1.88 -1.95
C VAL A 35 18.33 -3.32 -1.67
N MET A 36 18.33 -3.75 -0.41
CA MET A 36 17.93 -5.12 -0.02
C MET A 36 16.42 -5.37 -0.15
N THR A 37 15.60 -4.34 -0.04
CA THR A 37 14.14 -4.46 -0.14
C THR A 37 13.59 -3.98 -1.48
N GLY A 38 14.44 -3.44 -2.38
CA GLY A 38 14.02 -2.82 -3.63
C GLY A 38 13.21 -1.53 -3.44
N MET A 39 13.27 -0.93 -2.27
CA MET A 39 12.53 0.27 -1.89
C MET A 39 13.41 1.51 -2.05
N LEU A 40 12.84 2.56 -2.64
CA LEU A 40 13.48 3.88 -2.61
C LEU A 40 13.25 4.51 -1.22
N PRO A 41 14.26 5.18 -0.64
CA PRO A 41 14.08 5.93 0.60
C PRO A 41 12.92 6.93 0.48
N GLY A 42 12.03 6.95 1.47
CA GLY A 42 10.85 7.84 1.46
C GLY A 42 9.65 7.33 0.67
N SER A 43 9.67 6.10 0.13
CA SER A 43 8.49 5.50 -0.50
C SER A 43 7.34 5.38 0.49
N PRO A 44 6.08 5.76 0.10
CA PRO A 44 4.92 5.59 0.95
C PRO A 44 4.70 4.12 1.31
N GLY A 45 4.56 3.84 2.60
CA GLY A 45 4.30 2.50 3.11
C GLY A 45 3.10 2.47 4.05
N TRP A 46 2.41 1.34 4.09
CA TRP A 46 1.22 1.13 4.91
C TRP A 46 1.25 -0.24 5.58
N ASN A 47 0.87 -0.28 6.86
CA ASN A 47 0.44 -1.52 7.48
C ASN A 47 -1.03 -1.73 7.13
N VAL A 48 -1.32 -2.76 6.36
CA VAL A 48 -2.67 -3.07 5.86
C VAL A 48 -3.13 -4.43 6.34
N LYS A 49 -4.42 -4.54 6.66
CA LYS A 49 -5.05 -5.83 6.96
C LYS A 49 -5.43 -6.52 5.67
N ALA A 50 -4.89 -7.70 5.42
CA ALA A 50 -5.14 -8.45 4.20
C ALA A 50 -6.41 -9.30 4.30
N THR A 51 -7.13 -9.39 3.19
CA THR A 51 -8.13 -10.41 2.89
C THR A 51 -7.77 -11.08 1.57
N LEU A 52 -8.45 -12.16 1.24
CA LEU A 52 -8.22 -12.94 0.02
C LEU A 52 -9.52 -13.07 -0.75
N TYR A 53 -9.43 -12.96 -2.07
CA TYR A 53 -10.58 -13.22 -2.93
C TYR A 53 -10.21 -14.06 -4.16
N HIS A 54 -11.21 -14.66 -4.82
CA HIS A 54 -11.02 -15.53 -5.97
C HIS A 54 -12.15 -15.34 -6.99
N ALA A 55 -11.90 -15.66 -8.25
CA ALA A 55 -12.93 -15.71 -9.26
C ALA A 55 -13.96 -16.82 -8.90
N GLY A 56 -15.23 -16.50 -9.10
CA GLY A 56 -16.35 -17.36 -8.69
C GLY A 56 -16.92 -17.03 -7.31
N ALA A 57 -16.31 -16.14 -6.53
CA ALA A 57 -16.95 -15.56 -5.36
C ALA A 57 -18.03 -14.55 -5.76
N LYS A 58 -19.08 -14.41 -4.92
CA LYS A 58 -20.19 -13.48 -5.19
C LYS A 58 -19.66 -12.05 -5.35
N GLY A 59 -20.00 -11.42 -6.46
CA GLY A 59 -19.62 -10.03 -6.76
C GLY A 59 -18.23 -9.85 -7.35
N VAL A 60 -17.50 -10.93 -7.61
CA VAL A 60 -16.18 -10.89 -8.26
C VAL A 60 -16.36 -11.06 -9.77
N GLY A 61 -15.99 -10.03 -10.53
CA GLY A 61 -15.98 -10.05 -11.99
C GLY A 61 -14.70 -10.66 -12.59
N ALA A 62 -14.69 -10.78 -13.92
CA ALA A 62 -13.52 -11.21 -14.68
C ALA A 62 -12.51 -10.07 -14.88
N LEU A 63 -12.96 -8.81 -14.73
CA LEU A 63 -12.18 -7.61 -14.91
C LEU A 63 -12.06 -6.85 -13.58
N ASP A 64 -10.91 -6.23 -13.39
CA ASP A 64 -10.66 -5.31 -12.29
C ASP A 64 -11.27 -3.92 -12.53
N SER A 65 -11.08 -3.00 -11.60
CA SER A 65 -11.62 -1.65 -11.68
C SER A 65 -10.96 -0.74 -12.72
N LEU A 66 -9.92 -1.21 -13.40
CA LEU A 66 -9.30 -0.56 -14.56
C LEU A 66 -9.82 -1.10 -15.89
N GLY A 67 -10.70 -2.13 -15.86
CA GLY A 67 -11.16 -2.86 -17.04
C GLY A 67 -10.15 -3.90 -17.54
N CYS A 68 -9.16 -4.23 -16.75
CA CYS A 68 -8.13 -5.23 -17.07
C CYS A 68 -8.53 -6.60 -16.52
N LYS A 69 -8.07 -7.67 -17.18
CA LYS A 69 -8.21 -9.03 -16.66
C LYS A 69 -7.49 -9.16 -15.32
N VAL A 70 -8.15 -9.70 -14.31
CA VAL A 70 -7.50 -9.98 -13.03
C VAL A 70 -6.41 -11.04 -13.17
N VAL A 71 -5.27 -10.81 -12.55
CA VAL A 71 -4.09 -11.70 -12.59
C VAL A 71 -3.89 -12.33 -11.23
N ALA A 72 -3.88 -13.67 -11.19
CA ALA A 72 -3.73 -14.42 -9.94
C ALA A 72 -2.39 -14.09 -9.26
N MET A 73 -2.45 -13.86 -7.95
CA MET A 73 -1.28 -13.50 -7.13
C MET A 73 -0.54 -12.22 -7.60
N ARG A 74 -1.27 -11.35 -8.34
CA ARG A 74 -0.76 -10.05 -8.81
C ARG A 74 -1.74 -8.91 -8.61
N THR A 75 -3.03 -9.14 -8.83
CA THR A 75 -4.06 -8.11 -8.65
C THR A 75 -4.38 -7.91 -7.18
N ALA A 76 -4.36 -6.66 -6.75
CA ALA A 76 -4.76 -6.25 -5.41
C ALA A 76 -5.90 -5.21 -5.47
N ALA A 77 -6.96 -5.45 -4.69
CA ALA A 77 -8.00 -4.46 -4.46
C ALA A 77 -7.65 -3.58 -3.25
N ILE A 78 -7.79 -2.29 -3.42
CA ILE A 78 -7.36 -1.26 -2.45
C ILE A 78 -8.47 -0.21 -2.21
N ASP A 79 -8.30 0.58 -1.16
CA ASP A 79 -9.02 1.86 -1.04
C ASP A 79 -8.28 2.95 -1.81
N PRO A 80 -8.85 3.49 -2.91
CA PRO A 80 -8.19 4.51 -3.72
C PRO A 80 -7.99 5.85 -2.99
N LYS A 81 -8.61 6.03 -1.83
CA LYS A 81 -8.37 7.19 -0.96
C LYS A 81 -7.06 7.07 -0.18
N LEU A 82 -6.53 5.87 0.00
CA LEU A 82 -5.30 5.60 0.74
C LEU A 82 -4.14 5.22 -0.21
N ILE A 83 -4.40 4.30 -1.13
CA ILE A 83 -3.42 3.79 -2.09
C ILE A 83 -3.94 4.12 -3.49
N SER A 84 -3.17 4.85 -4.28
CA SER A 84 -3.57 5.22 -5.64
C SER A 84 -3.70 3.98 -6.53
N LYS A 85 -4.74 3.93 -7.37
CA LYS A 85 -4.78 2.95 -8.46
C LYS A 85 -3.52 3.08 -9.31
N ARG A 86 -3.10 1.98 -9.93
CA ARG A 86 -1.86 1.85 -10.72
C ARG A 86 -0.57 1.90 -9.91
N SER A 87 -0.63 1.88 -8.57
CA SER A 87 0.56 1.67 -7.75
C SER A 87 1.07 0.24 -7.90
N VAL A 88 2.38 0.10 -8.04
CA VAL A 88 3.08 -1.16 -7.81
C VAL A 88 3.42 -1.22 -6.32
N LEU A 89 2.95 -2.25 -5.66
CA LEU A 89 3.15 -2.47 -4.23
C LEU A 89 4.12 -3.63 -4.02
N PHE A 90 5.09 -3.45 -3.15
CA PHE A 90 5.90 -4.54 -2.64
C PHE A 90 5.36 -4.96 -1.26
N ILE A 91 5.01 -6.23 -1.13
CA ILE A 91 4.50 -6.83 0.11
C ILE A 91 5.44 -7.98 0.49
N LYS A 92 6.38 -7.70 1.39
CA LYS A 92 7.47 -8.61 1.75
C LYS A 92 6.99 -9.97 2.26
N GLU A 93 5.85 -10.01 2.94
CA GLU A 93 5.25 -11.21 3.52
C GLU A 93 4.75 -12.20 2.44
N THR A 94 4.71 -11.78 1.16
CA THR A 94 4.32 -12.62 0.03
C THR A 94 5.50 -13.20 -0.74
N VAL A 95 6.72 -12.73 -0.47
CA VAL A 95 7.94 -13.25 -1.11
C VAL A 95 8.12 -14.73 -0.79
N GLY A 96 8.42 -15.54 -1.78
CA GLY A 96 8.63 -16.97 -1.61
C GLY A 96 7.37 -17.84 -1.63
N MET A 97 6.17 -17.24 -1.70
CA MET A 97 4.93 -18.01 -1.80
C MET A 97 4.83 -18.71 -3.15
N LYS A 98 4.21 -19.90 -3.17
CA LYS A 98 3.94 -20.63 -4.43
C LYS A 98 2.85 -19.93 -5.23
N MET A 99 3.12 -19.66 -6.49
CA MET A 99 2.16 -19.15 -7.46
C MET A 99 1.43 -20.28 -8.20
N PRO A 100 0.26 -20.00 -8.83
CA PRO A 100 -0.52 -21.01 -9.55
C PRO A 100 0.22 -21.67 -10.72
N ASP A 101 1.20 -20.98 -11.32
CA ASP A 101 2.05 -21.47 -12.40
C ASP A 101 3.25 -22.30 -11.93
N GLY A 102 3.38 -22.48 -10.61
CA GLY A 102 4.49 -23.21 -9.98
C GLY A 102 5.72 -22.37 -9.68
N SER A 103 5.75 -21.11 -10.11
CA SER A 103 6.81 -20.16 -9.76
C SER A 103 6.72 -19.70 -8.30
N VAL A 104 7.66 -18.85 -7.90
CA VAL A 104 7.72 -18.25 -6.56
C VAL A 104 7.35 -16.78 -6.65
N HIS A 105 6.51 -16.30 -5.75
CA HIS A 105 6.10 -14.91 -5.69
C HIS A 105 7.26 -14.00 -5.28
N ASP A 106 7.45 -12.93 -6.01
CA ASP A 106 8.53 -11.94 -5.83
C ASP A 106 8.16 -10.78 -4.90
N GLY A 107 6.94 -10.77 -4.35
CA GLY A 107 6.43 -9.71 -3.47
C GLY A 107 5.69 -8.60 -4.19
N TYR A 108 5.68 -8.53 -5.52
CA TYR A 108 5.04 -7.43 -6.25
C TYR A 108 3.56 -7.68 -6.52
N TRP A 109 2.75 -6.66 -6.19
CA TRP A 109 1.31 -6.60 -6.38
C TRP A 109 0.93 -5.32 -7.12
N TYR A 110 -0.16 -5.38 -7.86
CA TYR A 110 -0.64 -4.26 -8.67
C TYR A 110 -1.98 -3.78 -8.14
N ALA A 111 -2.04 -2.53 -7.68
CA ALA A 111 -3.24 -1.87 -7.18
C ALA A 111 -4.16 -1.50 -8.36
N SER A 112 -4.83 -2.48 -8.94
CA SER A 112 -5.68 -2.32 -10.13
C SER A 112 -7.16 -2.49 -9.82
N ASP A 113 -7.49 -3.05 -8.66
CA ASP A 113 -8.88 -3.31 -8.29
C ASP A 113 -9.35 -2.47 -7.09
N VAL A 114 -10.67 -2.42 -6.90
CA VAL A 114 -11.32 -1.81 -5.75
C VAL A 114 -12.49 -2.66 -5.30
N GLY A 115 -12.69 -2.77 -3.99
CA GLY A 115 -13.84 -3.47 -3.42
C GLY A 115 -14.72 -2.53 -2.59
N GLY A 116 -16.03 -2.72 -2.62
CA GLY A 116 -16.97 -1.95 -1.80
C GLY A 116 -16.65 -2.01 -0.30
N ALA A 117 -16.17 -3.18 0.16
CA ALA A 117 -15.79 -3.44 1.55
C ALA A 117 -14.30 -3.14 1.85
N ILE A 118 -13.49 -2.82 0.83
CA ILE A 118 -12.06 -2.54 0.98
C ILE A 118 -11.89 -1.05 1.22
N LYS A 119 -11.78 -0.67 2.51
CA LYS A 119 -11.69 0.73 2.95
C LYS A 119 -10.56 0.93 3.94
N GLY A 120 -9.92 2.10 3.86
CA GLY A 120 -8.80 2.47 4.71
C GLY A 120 -7.62 1.50 4.58
N LYS A 121 -7.03 1.12 5.71
CA LYS A 121 -5.87 0.21 5.77
C LYS A 121 -6.26 -1.27 5.56
N ARG A 122 -7.00 -1.54 4.49
CA ARG A 122 -7.36 -2.90 4.07
C ARG A 122 -6.93 -3.14 2.63
N ILE A 123 -6.46 -4.34 2.35
CA ILE A 123 -6.10 -4.82 1.02
C ILE A 123 -6.75 -6.19 0.79
N ASP A 124 -7.21 -6.44 -0.43
CA ASP A 124 -7.76 -7.74 -0.81
C ASP A 124 -6.94 -8.32 -1.96
N LEU A 125 -6.38 -9.49 -1.77
CA LEU A 125 -5.40 -10.09 -2.67
C LEU A 125 -6.09 -11.16 -3.53
N TYR A 126 -6.06 -10.99 -4.86
CA TYR A 126 -6.62 -11.95 -5.79
C TYR A 126 -5.75 -13.19 -5.91
N THR A 127 -6.30 -14.35 -5.59
CA THR A 127 -5.53 -15.60 -5.55
C THR A 127 -5.70 -16.48 -6.77
N GLY A 128 -6.72 -16.23 -7.60
CA GLY A 128 -7.01 -17.05 -8.80
C GLY A 128 -8.45 -17.54 -8.85
N SER A 129 -8.68 -18.66 -9.53
CA SER A 129 -10.02 -19.21 -9.74
C SER A 129 -10.41 -20.21 -8.68
N GLY A 130 -11.62 -20.06 -8.15
CA GLY A 130 -12.22 -20.96 -7.15
C GLY A 130 -11.58 -20.84 -5.76
N ALA A 131 -12.30 -21.28 -4.73
CA ALA A 131 -11.87 -21.17 -3.34
C ALA A 131 -10.54 -21.91 -3.03
N GLY A 132 -10.22 -22.92 -3.82
CA GLY A 132 -8.96 -23.67 -3.68
C GLY A 132 -7.72 -22.84 -3.93
N SER A 133 -7.80 -21.77 -4.77
CA SER A 133 -6.69 -20.87 -5.07
C SER A 133 -6.20 -20.09 -3.87
N MET A 134 -7.03 -19.94 -2.83
CA MET A 134 -6.64 -19.23 -1.60
C MET A 134 -5.72 -20.05 -0.68
N LYS A 135 -5.60 -21.36 -0.89
CA LYS A 135 -4.82 -22.23 0.02
C LYS A 135 -3.36 -21.79 0.21
N PRO A 136 -2.59 -21.47 -0.84
CA PRO A 136 -1.19 -21.04 -0.67
C PRO A 136 -1.06 -19.74 0.14
N ALA A 137 -2.04 -18.83 0.01
CA ALA A 137 -2.05 -17.53 0.66
C ALA A 137 -2.81 -17.50 1.99
N LYS A 138 -3.32 -18.64 2.49
CA LYS A 138 -4.21 -18.69 3.65
C LYS A 138 -3.64 -18.02 4.90
N ALA A 139 -2.32 -18.11 5.10
CA ALA A 139 -1.64 -17.49 6.24
C ALA A 139 -1.70 -15.94 6.21
N LEU A 140 -1.92 -15.34 5.05
CA LEU A 140 -2.07 -13.89 4.90
C LEU A 140 -3.48 -13.41 5.27
N SER A 141 -4.47 -14.30 5.30
CA SER A 141 -5.85 -13.90 5.59
C SER A 141 -5.97 -13.32 6.99
N LEU A 142 -6.45 -12.09 7.08
CA LEU A 142 -6.54 -11.29 8.30
C LEU A 142 -5.20 -10.91 8.94
N ALA A 143 -4.08 -11.25 8.30
CA ALA A 143 -2.76 -10.79 8.74
C ALA A 143 -2.56 -9.30 8.49
N SER A 144 -1.68 -8.69 9.28
CA SER A 144 -1.18 -7.34 9.02
C SER A 144 0.04 -7.45 8.11
N LEU A 145 -0.01 -6.83 6.94
CA LEU A 145 1.05 -6.86 5.95
C LEU A 145 1.68 -5.48 5.79
N THR A 146 2.95 -5.47 5.44
CA THR A 146 3.68 -4.24 5.10
C THR A 146 3.65 -4.05 3.59
N ALA A 147 2.81 -3.14 3.12
CA ALA A 147 2.73 -2.77 1.70
C ALA A 147 3.48 -1.46 1.47
N VAL A 148 4.41 -1.45 0.52
CA VAL A 148 5.20 -0.26 0.16
C VAL A 148 4.99 0.04 -1.31
N LYS A 149 4.71 1.30 -1.66
CA LYS A 149 4.64 1.73 -3.05
C LYS A 149 6.06 1.85 -3.59
N VAL A 150 6.38 1.04 -4.60
CA VAL A 150 7.71 1.01 -5.25
C VAL A 150 7.69 1.56 -6.68
N GLY A 151 6.51 1.88 -7.21
CA GLY A 151 6.38 2.45 -8.54
C GLY A 151 4.93 2.57 -9.00
N GLU A 152 4.77 2.79 -10.28
CA GLU A 152 3.48 2.86 -10.96
C GLU A 152 3.54 2.09 -12.27
N PHE A 153 2.42 1.53 -12.71
CA PHE A 153 2.29 0.87 -14.00
C PHE A 153 1.33 1.61 -14.93
N LYS A 154 1.53 1.44 -16.22
CA LYS A 154 0.65 1.95 -17.29
C LYS A 154 -0.10 0.81 -17.94
N GLY A 155 -1.29 1.08 -18.45
CA GLY A 155 -2.13 0.03 -19.05
C GLY A 155 -2.68 -0.95 -18.03
N CYS A 156 -2.56 -2.23 -18.30
CA CYS A 156 -2.98 -3.32 -17.42
C CYS A 156 -1.79 -3.90 -16.64
N PRO A 157 -2.04 -4.55 -15.47
CA PRO A 157 -1.01 -5.27 -14.74
C PRO A 157 -0.32 -6.31 -15.62
N PRO A 158 0.99 -6.53 -15.47
CA PRO A 158 1.67 -7.63 -16.14
C PRO A 158 1.15 -8.98 -15.63
N SER A 159 1.10 -9.94 -16.55
CA SER A 159 0.72 -11.35 -16.28
C SER A 159 1.89 -12.12 -15.71
#